data_c5abf60d0bd855155edd7aa15398a0e6
#
_entry.id   c5abf60d0bd855155edd7aa15398a0e6
#
_cell.length_a   1.000
_cell.length_b   1.000
_cell.length_c   1.000
_cell.angle_alpha   90.00
_cell.angle_beta   90.00
_cell.angle_gamma   90.00
#
_symmetry.space_group_name_H-M   'P 1'
#
loop_
_entity.id
_entity.type
_entity.pdbx_description
1 polymer ?
#
loop_
_entity_poly.entity_id
_entity_poly.type
_entity_poly.pdbx_seq_one_letter_code
_entity_poly.pdbx_strand_id
1 'polypeptide(L)'
;DSLLTPPSDEAIIYDIEMTKKMGFNGARKHQKIEDPRYSYWADRLGLLVWGEMPSTYEFNSEQIHNMTGELQEFICRDYNHPCIITWVPLNESWGVRNIFTDRKQQDFSRGLYFIIKSLDNTRLVSANDGWEHVESDICAIHDYEAYGRNFAEKYNDREKLARSSVNGHHFLYAEGFHYGNQPVMITEYGGIAFKTNKSEEWGYNGLVNDEESFFKRYADITGAIRKNPFIRGYCYTQLTDVMQEANGLMTMDRKLKVDLDRIRLINK
;
A
#
# COMPACT_ATOMS: atom_id res chain seq x y z
N ASP A 1 17.43 4.47 3.89
CA ASP A 1 18.12 3.29 3.46
C ASP A 1 17.35 2.58 2.34
N SER A 2 18.07 2.01 1.39
CA SER A 2 17.47 1.39 0.19
C SER A 2 16.53 2.29 -0.64
N LEU A 3 16.59 3.60 -0.46
CA LEU A 3 15.83 4.52 -1.31
C LEU A 3 16.27 4.43 -2.78
N LEU A 4 17.58 4.38 -2.99
CA LEU A 4 18.17 4.26 -4.34
C LEU A 4 18.73 2.86 -4.58
N THR A 5 19.58 2.38 -3.67
CA THR A 5 20.20 1.05 -3.76
C THR A 5 20.24 0.39 -2.39
N PRO A 6 19.94 -0.92 -2.29
CA PRO A 6 20.14 -1.66 -1.05
C PRO A 6 21.65 -1.83 -0.78
N PRO A 7 22.09 -1.80 0.50
CA PRO A 7 23.50 -1.90 0.85
C PRO A 7 24.09 -3.28 0.54
N SER A 8 23.30 -4.34 0.61
CA SER A 8 23.71 -5.72 0.30
C SER A 8 22.49 -6.62 0.08
N ASP A 9 22.73 -7.85 -0.38
CA ASP A 9 21.70 -8.88 -0.51
C ASP A 9 21.18 -9.31 0.87
N GLU A 10 22.03 -9.35 1.88
CA GLU A 10 21.64 -9.70 3.26
C GLU A 10 20.63 -8.69 3.84
N ALA A 11 20.77 -7.40 3.48
CA ALA A 11 19.80 -6.39 3.89
C ALA A 11 18.42 -6.62 3.24
N ILE A 12 18.38 -7.01 1.98
CA ILE A 12 17.15 -7.38 1.28
C ILE A 12 16.52 -8.61 1.94
N ILE A 13 17.32 -9.66 2.14
CA ILE A 13 16.88 -10.91 2.77
C ILE A 13 16.31 -10.63 4.15
N TYR A 14 16.97 -9.79 4.94
CA TYR A 14 16.54 -9.43 6.28
C TYR A 14 15.15 -8.77 6.28
N ASP A 15 14.90 -7.79 5.43
CA ASP A 15 13.59 -7.12 5.32
C ASP A 15 12.47 -8.12 4.95
N ILE A 16 12.75 -9.03 4.02
CA ILE A 16 11.82 -10.09 3.61
C ILE A 16 11.54 -11.06 4.76
N GLU A 17 12.58 -11.54 5.42
CA GLU A 17 12.45 -12.47 6.56
C GLU A 17 11.70 -11.84 7.72
N MET A 18 12.00 -10.57 8.05
CA MET A 18 11.33 -9.86 9.13
C MET A 18 9.85 -9.66 8.83
N THR A 19 9.49 -9.29 7.60
CA THR A 19 8.11 -9.22 7.15
C THR A 19 7.36 -10.54 7.41
N LYS A 20 7.97 -11.67 7.04
CA LYS A 20 7.39 -13.00 7.26
C LYS A 20 7.36 -13.40 8.74
N LYS A 21 8.40 -13.10 9.51
CA LYS A 21 8.46 -13.38 10.96
C LYS A 21 7.37 -12.61 11.72
N MET A 22 7.02 -11.40 11.27
CA MET A 22 5.90 -10.62 11.79
C MET A 22 4.51 -11.18 11.43
N GLY A 23 4.45 -12.26 10.63
CA GLY A 23 3.19 -12.90 10.24
C GLY A 23 2.56 -12.36 8.97
N PHE A 24 3.21 -11.45 8.26
CA PHE A 24 2.77 -11.00 6.94
C PHE A 24 3.16 -12.00 5.86
N ASN A 25 2.36 -12.08 4.80
CA ASN A 25 2.63 -12.94 3.64
C ASN A 25 3.05 -12.16 2.39
N GLY A 26 3.04 -10.85 2.45
CA GLY A 26 3.39 -9.97 1.33
C GLY A 26 3.83 -8.59 1.77
N ALA A 27 4.28 -7.82 0.80
CA ALA A 27 4.63 -6.41 0.93
C ALA A 27 4.18 -5.63 -0.30
N ARG A 28 3.67 -4.43 -0.09
CA ARG A 28 3.46 -3.43 -1.13
C ARG A 28 4.70 -2.53 -1.17
N LYS A 29 5.31 -2.40 -2.34
CA LYS A 29 6.52 -1.57 -2.53
C LYS A 29 6.12 -0.16 -2.91
N HIS A 30 5.74 0.61 -1.89
CA HIS A 30 5.17 1.95 -2.03
C HIS A 30 6.01 2.88 -2.90
N GLN A 31 5.45 3.29 -4.02
CA GLN A 31 6.01 4.25 -4.98
C GLN A 31 7.47 3.96 -5.39
N LYS A 32 7.83 2.67 -5.51
CA LYS A 32 9.19 2.25 -5.82
C LYS A 32 9.22 1.03 -6.73
N ILE A 33 9.85 1.18 -7.89
CA ILE A 33 10.31 0.06 -8.70
C ILE A 33 11.56 -0.50 -8.02
N GLU A 34 11.42 -1.65 -7.37
CA GLU A 34 12.49 -2.22 -6.56
C GLU A 34 13.73 -2.67 -7.37
N ASP A 35 14.85 -2.77 -6.66
CA ASP A 35 16.04 -3.44 -7.17
C ASP A 35 15.68 -4.88 -7.62
N PRO A 36 16.11 -5.36 -8.79
CA PRO A 36 15.78 -6.70 -9.27
C PRO A 36 16.14 -7.83 -8.30
N ARG A 37 17.15 -7.64 -7.45
CA ARG A 37 17.53 -8.60 -6.40
C ARG A 37 16.43 -8.76 -5.35
N TYR A 38 15.61 -7.71 -5.09
CA TYR A 38 14.48 -7.83 -4.17
C TYR A 38 13.46 -8.85 -4.69
N SER A 39 13.07 -8.75 -5.95
CA SER A 39 12.15 -9.70 -6.58
C SER A 39 12.74 -11.11 -6.60
N TYR A 40 14.03 -11.26 -6.91
CA TYR A 40 14.72 -12.55 -6.83
C TYR A 40 14.64 -13.18 -5.43
N TRP A 41 14.95 -12.42 -4.37
CA TRP A 41 14.89 -12.94 -3.00
C TRP A 41 13.47 -13.14 -2.51
N ALA A 42 12.52 -12.31 -2.94
CA ALA A 42 11.09 -12.51 -2.65
C ALA A 42 10.58 -13.82 -3.26
N ASP A 43 10.95 -14.13 -4.50
CA ASP A 43 10.67 -15.42 -5.15
C ASP A 43 11.25 -16.60 -4.34
N ARG A 44 12.52 -16.49 -3.97
CA ARG A 44 13.25 -17.54 -3.24
C ARG A 44 12.71 -17.80 -1.85
N LEU A 45 12.32 -16.74 -1.16
CA LEU A 45 11.86 -16.79 0.23
C LEU A 45 10.32 -16.89 0.34
N GLY A 46 9.60 -16.76 -0.77
CA GLY A 46 8.14 -16.88 -0.83
C GLY A 46 7.42 -15.72 -0.14
N LEU A 47 7.74 -14.46 -0.52
CA LEU A 47 7.00 -13.26 -0.14
C LEU A 47 6.22 -12.75 -1.34
N LEU A 48 4.92 -12.49 -1.17
CA LEU A 48 4.09 -11.88 -2.21
C LEU A 48 4.40 -10.38 -2.31
N VAL A 49 4.44 -9.84 -3.53
CA VAL A 49 4.82 -8.45 -3.78
C VAL A 49 3.79 -7.74 -4.65
N TRP A 50 3.43 -6.53 -4.26
CA TRP A 50 2.79 -5.55 -5.12
C TRP A 50 3.86 -4.63 -5.67
N GLY A 51 4.05 -4.67 -6.99
CA GLY A 51 5.00 -3.84 -7.70
C GLY A 51 4.37 -2.50 -8.07
N GLU A 52 4.97 -1.39 -7.61
CA GLU A 52 4.37 -0.07 -7.72
C GLU A 52 5.30 0.93 -8.37
N MET A 53 4.72 1.74 -9.27
CA MET A 53 5.40 2.86 -9.92
C MET A 53 5.57 4.04 -8.96
N PRO A 54 6.67 4.78 -9.02
CA PRO A 54 6.75 6.08 -8.39
C PRO A 54 5.79 7.06 -9.07
N SER A 55 5.08 7.85 -8.26
CA SER A 55 4.16 8.86 -8.78
C SER A 55 4.89 10.14 -9.17
N THR A 56 4.27 10.90 -10.07
CA THR A 56 4.66 12.28 -10.41
C THR A 56 3.85 13.27 -9.57
N TYR A 57 4.20 14.56 -9.66
CA TYR A 57 3.46 15.60 -8.93
C TYR A 57 2.44 16.34 -9.78
N GLU A 58 2.64 16.38 -11.11
CA GLU A 58 1.86 17.18 -12.04
C GLU A 58 1.36 16.34 -13.21
N PHE A 59 0.18 16.67 -13.71
CA PHE A 59 -0.39 16.06 -14.90
C PHE A 59 -0.07 16.87 -16.16
N ASN A 60 0.77 16.35 -17.03
CA ASN A 60 1.16 16.97 -18.29
C ASN A 60 1.57 15.91 -19.33
N SER A 61 1.86 16.34 -20.56
CA SER A 61 2.24 15.43 -21.65
C SER A 61 3.58 14.72 -21.43
N GLU A 62 4.52 15.33 -20.71
CA GLU A 62 5.80 14.72 -20.36
C GLU A 62 5.61 13.57 -19.36
N GLN A 63 4.79 13.78 -18.34
CA GLN A 63 4.38 12.71 -17.42
C GLN A 63 3.75 11.53 -18.15
N ILE A 64 2.76 11.81 -19.03
CA ILE A 64 2.08 10.76 -19.79
C ILE A 64 3.09 9.92 -20.58
N HIS A 65 4.02 10.58 -21.26
CA HIS A 65 5.06 9.91 -22.05
C HIS A 65 5.99 9.08 -21.18
N ASN A 66 6.61 9.68 -20.18
CA ASN A 66 7.63 9.04 -19.35
C ASN A 66 7.03 7.89 -18.54
N MET A 67 5.91 8.13 -17.85
CA MET A 67 5.28 7.14 -17.01
C MET A 67 4.79 5.93 -17.80
N THR A 68 4.26 6.15 -19.01
CA THR A 68 3.83 5.06 -19.89
C THR A 68 5.02 4.20 -20.34
N GLY A 69 6.14 4.83 -20.72
CA GLY A 69 7.36 4.12 -21.11
C GLY A 69 7.98 3.33 -19.95
N GLU A 70 8.19 3.98 -18.81
CA GLU A 70 8.77 3.35 -17.62
C GLU A 70 7.91 2.19 -17.09
N LEU A 71 6.58 2.32 -17.12
CA LEU A 71 5.66 1.25 -16.74
C LEU A 71 5.84 0.01 -17.61
N GLN A 72 5.97 0.20 -18.92
CA GLN A 72 6.19 -0.92 -19.84
C GLN A 72 7.53 -1.61 -19.57
N GLU A 73 8.60 -0.84 -19.37
CA GLU A 73 9.93 -1.37 -19.05
C GLU A 73 9.92 -2.12 -17.71
N PHE A 74 9.24 -1.57 -16.70
CA PHE A 74 9.08 -2.21 -15.39
C PHE A 74 8.38 -3.57 -15.51
N ILE A 75 7.25 -3.63 -16.19
CA ILE A 75 6.51 -4.88 -16.38
C ILE A 75 7.36 -5.89 -17.16
N CYS A 76 7.99 -5.47 -18.28
CA CYS A 76 8.84 -6.35 -19.08
C CYS A 76 10.02 -6.90 -18.28
N ARG A 77 10.66 -6.09 -17.44
CA ARG A 77 11.78 -6.51 -16.59
C ARG A 77 11.34 -7.57 -15.58
N ASP A 78 10.22 -7.34 -14.92
CA ASP A 78 9.82 -8.11 -13.74
C ASP A 78 8.71 -9.15 -14.03
N TYR A 79 8.31 -9.31 -15.29
CA TYR A 79 7.23 -10.21 -15.72
C TYR A 79 7.41 -11.65 -15.20
N ASN A 80 8.63 -12.16 -15.20
CA ASN A 80 8.94 -13.55 -14.84
C ASN A 80 9.10 -13.76 -13.32
N HIS A 81 8.87 -12.76 -12.47
CA HIS A 81 8.93 -12.91 -11.03
C HIS A 81 7.57 -13.36 -10.46
N PRO A 82 7.44 -14.63 -10.01
CA PRO A 82 6.18 -15.14 -9.46
C PRO A 82 5.77 -14.49 -8.14
N CYS A 83 6.67 -13.84 -7.43
CA CYS A 83 6.35 -13.09 -6.23
C CYS A 83 5.43 -11.89 -6.51
N ILE A 84 5.54 -11.27 -7.69
CA ILE A 84 4.69 -10.13 -8.05
C ILE A 84 3.30 -10.63 -8.40
N ILE A 85 2.31 -10.18 -7.65
CA ILE A 85 0.91 -10.58 -7.80
C ILE A 85 -0.02 -9.44 -8.23
N THR A 86 0.45 -8.21 -8.12
CA THR A 86 -0.33 -7.01 -8.45
C THR A 86 0.59 -5.93 -8.98
N TRP A 87 0.14 -5.23 -10.03
CA TRP A 87 0.76 -4.02 -10.56
C TRP A 87 0.00 -2.77 -10.09
N VAL A 88 0.74 -1.74 -9.69
CA VAL A 88 0.17 -0.47 -9.19
C VAL A 88 0.80 0.70 -9.94
N PRO A 89 0.11 1.29 -10.91
CA PRO A 89 0.65 2.42 -11.67
C PRO A 89 0.52 3.76 -10.97
N LEU A 90 -0.50 3.98 -10.14
CA LEU A 90 -0.76 5.23 -9.44
C LEU A 90 -1.05 4.99 -7.96
N ASN A 91 -0.66 5.94 -7.12
CA ASN A 91 -0.95 5.97 -5.70
C ASN A 91 -1.61 7.30 -5.32
N GLU A 92 -2.75 7.23 -4.60
CA GLU A 92 -3.39 8.38 -3.95
C GLU A 92 -3.62 9.60 -4.85
N SER A 93 -3.92 9.34 -6.12
CA SER A 93 -4.11 10.37 -7.14
C SER A 93 -2.92 11.32 -7.34
N TRP A 94 -1.73 10.94 -6.87
CA TRP A 94 -0.51 11.68 -7.16
C TRP A 94 -0.25 11.71 -8.67
N GLY A 95 0.03 12.91 -9.20
CA GLY A 95 0.18 13.14 -10.65
C GLY A 95 -1.13 13.20 -11.43
N VAL A 96 -2.27 12.88 -10.80
CA VAL A 96 -3.63 12.95 -11.38
C VAL A 96 -4.62 13.57 -10.38
N ARG A 97 -4.22 14.65 -9.72
CA ARG A 97 -4.92 15.25 -8.57
C ARG A 97 -6.38 15.65 -8.80
N ASN A 98 -6.80 15.81 -10.06
CA ASN A 98 -8.17 16.15 -10.44
C ASN A 98 -8.94 14.95 -11.02
N ILE A 99 -8.43 13.71 -10.84
CA ILE A 99 -9.01 12.50 -11.42
C ILE A 99 -10.48 12.31 -11.05
N PHE A 100 -10.92 12.85 -9.90
CA PHE A 100 -12.31 12.73 -9.49
C PHE A 100 -13.27 13.26 -10.56
N THR A 101 -12.99 14.40 -11.22
CA THR A 101 -13.84 15.04 -12.23
C THR A 101 -13.17 15.23 -13.58
N ASP A 102 -11.84 15.23 -13.66
CA ASP A 102 -11.13 15.48 -14.93
C ASP A 102 -11.06 14.23 -15.79
N ARG A 103 -11.84 14.23 -16.87
CA ARG A 103 -11.92 13.14 -17.83
C ARG A 103 -10.57 12.74 -18.44
N LYS A 104 -9.66 13.68 -18.66
CA LYS A 104 -8.33 13.37 -19.21
C LYS A 104 -7.50 12.55 -18.25
N GLN A 105 -7.57 12.87 -16.94
CA GLN A 105 -6.87 12.12 -15.91
C GLN A 105 -7.50 10.75 -15.67
N GLN A 106 -8.84 10.66 -15.74
CA GLN A 106 -9.56 9.39 -15.71
C GLN A 106 -9.14 8.49 -16.88
N ASP A 107 -9.13 9.03 -18.11
CA ASP A 107 -8.74 8.26 -19.29
C ASP A 107 -7.25 7.87 -19.28
N PHE A 108 -6.38 8.69 -18.69
CA PHE A 108 -4.98 8.32 -18.47
C PHE A 108 -4.84 7.13 -17.50
N SER A 109 -5.49 7.18 -16.35
CA SER A 109 -5.48 6.06 -15.39
C SER A 109 -6.02 4.76 -16.01
N ARG A 110 -7.12 4.86 -16.77
CA ARG A 110 -7.66 3.72 -17.54
C ARG A 110 -6.68 3.22 -18.61
N GLY A 111 -6.01 4.16 -19.29
CA GLY A 111 -4.98 3.85 -20.27
C GLY A 111 -3.85 3.02 -19.66
N LEU A 112 -3.35 3.41 -18.49
CA LEU A 112 -2.33 2.65 -17.74
C LEU A 112 -2.83 1.24 -17.37
N TYR A 113 -4.07 1.12 -16.89
CA TYR A 113 -4.69 -0.17 -16.60
C TYR A 113 -4.70 -1.08 -17.83
N PHE A 114 -5.16 -0.60 -18.98
CA PHE A 114 -5.24 -1.41 -20.19
C PHE A 114 -3.88 -1.71 -20.81
N ILE A 115 -2.90 -0.83 -20.67
CA ILE A 115 -1.51 -1.12 -21.04
C ILE A 115 -0.97 -2.29 -20.22
N ILE A 116 -1.15 -2.26 -18.90
CA ILE A 116 -0.75 -3.37 -18.03
C ILE A 116 -1.44 -4.66 -18.47
N LYS A 117 -2.76 -4.65 -18.64
CA LYS A 117 -3.52 -5.84 -19.06
C LYS A 117 -3.13 -6.35 -20.45
N SER A 118 -2.64 -5.51 -21.32
CA SER A 118 -2.14 -5.92 -22.64
C SER A 118 -0.75 -6.57 -22.57
N LEU A 119 0.05 -6.23 -21.58
CA LEU A 119 1.37 -6.81 -21.33
C LEU A 119 1.30 -8.05 -20.42
N ASP A 120 0.44 -7.98 -19.42
CA ASP A 120 0.23 -9.03 -18.42
C ASP A 120 -1.25 -9.12 -18.02
N ASN A 121 -1.97 -10.06 -18.62
CA ASN A 121 -3.37 -10.32 -18.30
C ASN A 121 -3.55 -11.33 -17.15
N THR A 122 -2.47 -11.81 -16.57
CA THR A 122 -2.51 -12.85 -15.52
C THR A 122 -2.54 -12.27 -14.11
N ARG A 123 -1.98 -11.07 -13.91
CA ARG A 123 -1.91 -10.40 -12.62
C ARG A 123 -3.00 -9.35 -12.45
N LEU A 124 -3.31 -9.06 -11.19
CA LEU A 124 -4.25 -8.00 -10.84
C LEU A 124 -3.60 -6.62 -11.00
N VAL A 125 -4.45 -5.61 -11.17
CA VAL A 125 -4.05 -4.20 -11.27
C VAL A 125 -4.84 -3.39 -10.25
N SER A 126 -4.13 -2.68 -9.36
CA SER A 126 -4.68 -1.60 -8.55
C SER A 126 -4.33 -0.28 -9.22
N ALA A 127 -5.22 0.24 -10.04
CA ALA A 127 -4.88 1.29 -11.01
C ALA A 127 -4.58 2.65 -10.36
N ASN A 128 -5.21 2.97 -9.23
CA ASN A 128 -4.93 4.11 -8.37
C ASN A 128 -5.15 3.65 -6.94
N ASP A 129 -4.09 3.32 -6.23
CA ASP A 129 -4.19 2.71 -4.91
C ASP A 129 -4.67 3.73 -3.88
N GLY A 130 -5.68 3.38 -3.10
CA GLY A 130 -6.19 4.18 -1.99
C GLY A 130 -7.57 4.78 -2.19
N TRP A 131 -7.85 5.44 -3.31
CA TRP A 131 -9.13 6.13 -3.60
C TRP A 131 -9.29 6.56 -5.06
N GLU A 132 -10.45 7.20 -5.37
CA GLU A 132 -10.80 7.77 -6.67
C GLU A 132 -10.58 6.79 -7.84
N HIS A 133 -11.00 5.52 -7.59
CA HIS A 133 -10.87 4.48 -8.58
C HIS A 133 -11.65 4.80 -9.86
N VAL A 134 -11.03 4.47 -10.97
CA VAL A 134 -11.68 4.42 -12.29
C VAL A 134 -11.78 2.94 -12.72
N GLU A 135 -10.93 2.44 -13.56
CA GLU A 135 -10.82 1.01 -13.88
C GLU A 135 -9.80 0.35 -12.95
N SER A 136 -10.18 -0.74 -12.25
CA SER A 136 -9.28 -1.45 -11.33
C SER A 136 -9.79 -2.85 -11.05
N ASP A 137 -8.89 -3.82 -10.86
CA ASP A 137 -9.26 -5.18 -10.43
C ASP A 137 -9.49 -5.26 -8.91
N ILE A 138 -9.01 -4.28 -8.16
CA ILE A 138 -9.04 -4.24 -6.70
C ILE A 138 -9.68 -2.92 -6.23
N CYS A 139 -10.55 -2.99 -5.25
CA CYS A 139 -11.02 -1.84 -4.49
C CYS A 139 -10.06 -1.62 -3.31
N ALA A 140 -8.99 -0.87 -3.57
CA ALA A 140 -7.95 -0.55 -2.60
C ALA A 140 -8.33 0.68 -1.78
N ILE A 141 -8.10 0.63 -0.47
CA ILE A 141 -8.49 1.70 0.45
C ILE A 141 -7.34 2.03 1.37
N HIS A 142 -7.01 3.33 1.47
CA HIS A 142 -6.14 3.87 2.51
C HIS A 142 -6.99 4.47 3.62
N ASP A 143 -6.94 3.91 4.80
CA ASP A 143 -7.72 4.38 5.94
C ASP A 143 -6.92 4.31 7.24
N TYR A 144 -6.58 5.47 7.77
CA TYR A 144 -5.83 5.63 9.00
C TYR A 144 -6.74 5.87 10.23
N GLU A 145 -7.96 5.28 10.23
CA GLU A 145 -8.85 5.34 11.40
C GLU A 145 -8.16 4.76 12.65
N ALA A 146 -8.23 5.52 13.74
CA ALA A 146 -7.53 5.20 14.97
C ALA A 146 -8.17 4.09 15.80
N TYR A 147 -9.47 3.86 15.63
CA TYR A 147 -10.27 2.99 16.49
C TYR A 147 -11.00 1.92 15.70
N GLY A 148 -10.79 0.66 16.09
CA GLY A 148 -11.42 -0.48 15.43
C GLY A 148 -12.94 -0.42 15.39
N ARG A 149 -13.58 0.16 16.43
CA ARG A 149 -15.05 0.35 16.44
C ARG A 149 -15.50 1.28 15.31
N ASN A 150 -14.87 2.43 15.15
CA ASN A 150 -15.22 3.39 14.09
C ASN A 150 -14.97 2.78 12.70
N PHE A 151 -13.85 2.06 12.56
CA PHE A 151 -13.54 1.32 11.34
C PHE A 151 -14.65 0.29 11.04
N ALA A 152 -15.06 -0.52 12.01
CA ALA A 152 -16.10 -1.51 11.83
C ALA A 152 -17.46 -0.88 11.47
N GLU A 153 -17.83 0.25 12.07
CA GLU A 153 -19.04 1.00 11.73
C GLU A 153 -19.00 1.57 10.31
N LYS A 154 -17.86 2.09 9.89
CA LYS A 154 -17.63 2.65 8.53
C LYS A 154 -17.79 1.59 7.44
N TYR A 155 -17.27 0.39 7.69
CA TYR A 155 -17.25 -0.71 6.72
C TYR A 155 -18.24 -1.84 7.02
N ASN A 156 -19.34 -1.56 7.71
CA ASN A 156 -20.35 -2.56 8.06
C ASN A 156 -21.30 -2.94 6.90
N ASP A 157 -21.30 -2.15 5.83
CA ASP A 157 -22.19 -2.31 4.69
C ASP A 157 -21.42 -2.10 3.38
N ARG A 158 -21.47 -3.12 2.52
CA ARG A 158 -20.75 -3.15 1.25
C ARG A 158 -21.25 -2.09 0.24
N GLU A 159 -22.55 -1.78 0.28
CA GLU A 159 -23.13 -0.75 -0.59
C GLU A 159 -22.75 0.67 -0.12
N LYS A 160 -22.64 0.88 1.18
CA LYS A 160 -22.14 2.13 1.74
C LYS A 160 -20.66 2.37 1.38
N LEU A 161 -19.87 1.32 1.32
CA LEU A 161 -18.46 1.38 0.94
C LEU A 161 -18.29 2.05 -0.42
N ALA A 162 -19.14 1.73 -1.40
CA ALA A 162 -19.12 2.32 -2.74
C ALA A 162 -19.39 3.84 -2.77
N ARG A 163 -20.02 4.37 -1.73
CA ARG A 163 -20.44 5.78 -1.62
C ARG A 163 -19.66 6.56 -0.56
N SER A 164 -18.76 5.90 0.18
CA SER A 164 -18.04 6.53 1.29
C SER A 164 -16.94 7.45 0.81
N SER A 165 -16.81 8.60 1.47
CA SER A 165 -15.58 9.35 1.43
C SER A 165 -14.53 8.66 2.30
N VAL A 166 -13.31 8.56 1.78
CA VAL A 166 -12.15 8.06 2.52
C VAL A 166 -11.39 9.27 3.06
N ASN A 167 -10.93 9.20 4.30
CA ASN A 167 -10.18 10.28 4.95
C ASN A 167 -10.87 11.68 4.90
N GLY A 168 -12.21 11.69 4.79
CA GLY A 168 -13.03 12.91 4.84
C GLY A 168 -12.98 13.82 3.61
N HIS A 169 -12.09 13.55 2.65
CA HIS A 169 -11.87 14.45 1.51
C HIS A 169 -11.90 13.74 0.13
N HIS A 170 -11.68 12.43 0.08
CA HIS A 170 -11.63 11.66 -1.15
C HIS A 170 -12.80 10.70 -1.25
N PHE A 171 -13.38 10.57 -2.42
CA PHE A 171 -14.35 9.52 -2.71
C PHE A 171 -13.64 8.25 -3.13
N LEU A 172 -14.22 7.09 -2.83
CA LEU A 172 -13.60 5.82 -3.20
C LEU A 172 -13.55 5.60 -4.72
N TYR A 173 -14.55 6.12 -5.45
CA TYR A 173 -14.61 6.08 -6.92
C TYR A 173 -14.69 7.48 -7.50
N ALA A 174 -14.04 7.71 -8.62
CA ALA A 174 -14.15 8.93 -9.39
C ALA A 174 -15.57 9.11 -9.97
N GLU A 175 -15.95 10.34 -10.32
CA GLU A 175 -17.25 10.65 -10.88
C GLU A 175 -17.52 9.82 -12.15
N GLY A 176 -18.67 9.16 -12.20
CA GLY A 176 -19.05 8.28 -13.29
C GLY A 176 -18.58 6.83 -13.16
N PHE A 177 -17.81 6.49 -12.11
CA PHE A 177 -17.36 5.13 -11.82
C PHE A 177 -17.97 4.59 -10.54
N HIS A 178 -18.09 3.27 -10.45
CA HIS A 178 -18.80 2.62 -9.35
C HIS A 178 -18.13 1.30 -8.96
N TYR A 179 -18.38 0.89 -7.74
CA TYR A 179 -17.97 -0.41 -7.22
C TYR A 179 -18.63 -1.55 -8.02
N GLY A 180 -17.82 -2.42 -8.61
CA GLY A 180 -18.24 -3.55 -9.45
C GLY A 180 -17.97 -4.93 -8.81
N ASN A 181 -18.03 -5.05 -7.49
CA ASN A 181 -17.73 -6.27 -6.74
C ASN A 181 -16.25 -6.71 -6.73
N GLN A 182 -15.32 -5.82 -6.99
CA GLN A 182 -13.90 -6.08 -6.82
C GLN A 182 -13.59 -6.52 -5.37
N PRO A 183 -12.55 -7.34 -5.14
CA PRO A 183 -12.08 -7.61 -3.80
C PRO A 183 -11.67 -6.31 -3.10
N VAL A 184 -12.17 -6.10 -1.89
CA VAL A 184 -11.83 -4.93 -1.07
C VAL A 184 -10.58 -5.23 -0.27
N MET A 185 -9.60 -4.34 -0.32
CA MET A 185 -8.37 -4.43 0.46
C MET A 185 -8.05 -3.10 1.14
N ILE A 186 -7.61 -3.16 2.39
CA ILE A 186 -7.08 -2.00 3.10
C ILE A 186 -5.58 -1.96 2.84
N THR A 187 -5.20 -1.22 1.83
CA THR A 187 -3.81 -1.21 1.32
C THR A 187 -2.88 -0.26 2.04
N GLU A 188 -3.44 0.62 2.88
CA GLU A 188 -2.72 1.34 3.92
C GLU A 188 -3.60 1.52 5.15
N TYR A 189 -3.05 1.22 6.32
CA TYR A 189 -3.67 1.48 7.62
C TYR A 189 -2.62 1.50 8.73
N GLY A 190 -3.02 1.91 9.90
CA GLY A 190 -2.18 1.96 11.08
C GLY A 190 -1.47 3.29 11.21
N GLY A 191 -0.27 3.42 10.67
CA GLY A 191 0.48 4.69 10.75
C GLY A 191 0.69 5.20 12.17
N ILE A 192 0.89 4.29 13.15
CA ILE A 192 1.00 4.60 14.58
C ILE A 192 2.45 4.96 14.90
N ALA A 193 2.73 6.24 15.16
CA ALA A 193 4.06 6.65 15.58
C ALA A 193 4.37 6.13 16.99
N PHE A 194 5.56 5.57 17.17
CA PHE A 194 6.00 4.96 18.41
C PHE A 194 7.52 5.01 18.56
N LYS A 195 8.00 5.17 19.80
CA LYS A 195 9.44 5.27 20.13
C LYS A 195 10.17 6.32 19.29
N THR A 196 9.58 7.51 19.20
CA THR A 196 10.19 8.64 18.51
C THR A 196 11.32 9.22 19.33
N ASN A 197 12.39 9.63 18.67
CA ASN A 197 13.57 10.24 19.32
C ASN A 197 13.68 11.75 19.04
N LYS A 198 12.86 12.29 18.15
CA LYS A 198 12.87 13.68 17.72
C LYS A 198 11.48 14.28 17.77
N SER A 199 11.39 15.56 18.10
CA SER A 199 10.12 16.31 18.17
C SER A 199 9.43 16.49 16.81
N GLU A 200 10.15 16.26 15.72
CA GLU A 200 9.64 16.40 14.34
C GLU A 200 9.09 15.09 13.77
N GLU A 201 9.25 13.98 14.49
CA GLU A 201 8.77 12.67 14.06
C GLU A 201 7.26 12.55 14.25
N TRP A 202 6.60 11.92 13.29
CA TRP A 202 5.15 11.80 13.26
C TRP A 202 4.67 10.44 12.72
N GLY A 203 3.38 10.20 12.82
CA GLY A 203 2.68 9.08 12.19
C GLY A 203 1.27 9.51 11.79
N TYR A 204 0.72 8.89 10.78
CA TYR A 204 -0.61 9.20 10.24
C TYR A 204 -1.73 9.09 11.28
N ASN A 205 -1.55 8.23 12.26
CA ASN A 205 -2.50 7.98 13.35
C ASN A 205 -1.99 8.48 14.71
N GLY A 206 -1.20 9.54 14.69
CA GLY A 206 -0.64 10.16 15.89
C GLY A 206 0.41 9.31 16.60
N LEU A 207 0.83 9.78 17.77
CA LEU A 207 1.89 9.21 18.60
C LEU A 207 1.30 8.43 19.78
N VAL A 208 1.87 7.26 20.06
CA VAL A 208 1.69 6.53 21.32
C VAL A 208 2.98 6.51 22.15
N ASN A 209 2.86 6.56 23.49
CA ASN A 209 3.99 6.79 24.37
C ASN A 209 4.70 5.51 24.81
N ASP A 210 4.03 4.36 24.74
CA ASP A 210 4.53 3.09 25.23
C ASP A 210 4.09 1.92 24.35
N GLU A 211 4.76 0.79 24.53
CA GLU A 211 4.56 -0.42 23.73
C GLU A 211 3.16 -1.04 23.93
N GLU A 212 2.61 -0.97 25.15
CA GLU A 212 1.27 -1.50 25.43
C GLU A 212 0.20 -0.67 24.72
N SER A 213 0.32 0.64 24.70
CA SER A 213 -0.56 1.54 23.95
C SER A 213 -0.47 1.29 22.44
N PHE A 214 0.75 1.00 21.93
CA PHE A 214 0.93 0.59 20.54
C PHE A 214 0.18 -0.70 20.25
N PHE A 215 0.41 -1.76 21.01
CA PHE A 215 -0.23 -3.05 20.79
C PHE A 215 -1.75 -3.00 20.93
N LYS A 216 -2.24 -2.23 21.90
CA LYS A 216 -3.68 -2.04 22.07
C LYS A 216 -4.32 -1.45 20.80
N ARG A 217 -3.71 -0.40 20.26
CA ARG A 217 -4.22 0.25 19.03
C ARG A 217 -4.06 -0.65 17.80
N TYR A 218 -2.87 -1.24 17.63
CA TYR A 218 -2.59 -2.15 16.53
C TYR A 218 -3.57 -3.34 16.51
N ALA A 219 -3.78 -4.00 17.65
CA ALA A 219 -4.68 -5.13 17.77
C ALA A 219 -6.15 -4.73 17.55
N ASP A 220 -6.57 -3.56 18.04
CA ASP A 220 -7.94 -3.06 17.87
C ASP A 220 -8.28 -2.85 16.40
N ILE A 221 -7.43 -2.12 15.67
CA ILE A 221 -7.65 -1.81 14.26
C ILE A 221 -7.50 -3.09 13.40
N THR A 222 -6.40 -3.82 13.56
CA THR A 222 -6.15 -5.05 12.79
C THR A 222 -7.25 -6.09 13.04
N GLY A 223 -7.69 -6.21 14.28
CA GLY A 223 -8.80 -7.09 14.65
C GLY A 223 -10.13 -6.69 14.00
N ALA A 224 -10.42 -5.40 13.88
CA ALA A 224 -11.61 -4.91 13.18
C ALA A 224 -11.55 -5.21 11.67
N ILE A 225 -10.39 -4.98 11.04
CA ILE A 225 -10.15 -5.31 9.63
C ILE A 225 -10.35 -6.81 9.38
N ARG A 226 -9.72 -7.67 10.17
CA ARG A 226 -9.76 -9.14 10.01
C ARG A 226 -11.13 -9.76 10.24
N LYS A 227 -11.93 -9.15 11.12
CA LYS A 227 -13.32 -9.60 11.40
C LYS A 227 -14.30 -9.17 10.32
N ASN A 228 -13.93 -8.22 9.47
CA ASN A 228 -14.81 -7.71 8.44
C ASN A 228 -14.96 -8.75 7.30
N PRO A 229 -16.18 -9.22 6.97
CA PRO A 229 -16.38 -10.27 5.97
C PRO A 229 -16.15 -9.80 4.53
N PHE A 230 -16.05 -8.51 4.28
CA PHE A 230 -15.88 -7.92 2.95
C PHE A 230 -14.41 -7.69 2.59
N ILE A 231 -13.55 -7.46 3.60
CA ILE A 231 -12.14 -7.18 3.40
C ILE A 231 -11.38 -8.47 3.15
N ARG A 232 -10.60 -8.51 2.07
CA ARG A 232 -9.86 -9.68 1.62
C ARG A 232 -8.37 -9.65 1.95
N GLY A 233 -7.85 -8.49 2.32
CA GLY A 233 -6.48 -8.32 2.71
C GLY A 233 -6.20 -6.93 3.27
N TYR A 234 -5.02 -6.78 3.85
CA TYR A 234 -4.59 -5.52 4.44
C TYR A 234 -3.07 -5.37 4.36
N CYS A 235 -2.60 -4.12 4.35
CA CYS A 235 -1.19 -3.78 4.41
C CYS A 235 -0.97 -2.70 5.48
N TYR A 236 -0.20 -3.04 6.51
CA TYR A 236 0.13 -2.10 7.59
C TYR A 236 1.18 -1.09 7.12
N THR A 237 0.98 0.16 7.44
CA THR A 237 1.90 1.25 7.18
C THR A 237 2.62 1.62 8.48
N GLN A 238 3.89 1.17 8.67
CA GLN A 238 4.77 0.55 7.66
C GLN A 238 5.76 -0.42 8.33
N LEU A 239 6.61 -1.07 7.53
CA LEU A 239 7.60 -2.02 8.04
C LEU A 239 8.72 -1.33 8.83
N THR A 240 9.30 -0.26 8.26
CA THR A 240 10.39 0.50 8.86
C THR A 240 10.04 1.97 8.96
N ASP A 241 10.60 2.69 9.92
CA ASP A 241 10.57 4.15 9.91
C ASP A 241 11.21 4.68 8.62
N VAL A 242 10.71 5.79 8.11
CA VAL A 242 11.22 6.48 6.92
C VAL A 242 11.38 7.98 7.23
N MET A 243 12.61 8.44 7.38
CA MET A 243 12.90 9.83 7.74
C MET A 243 12.15 10.28 9.01
N GLN A 244 11.18 11.20 8.86
CA GLN A 244 10.36 11.71 9.96
C GLN A 244 9.13 10.84 10.27
N GLU A 245 8.79 9.91 9.39
CA GLU A 245 7.70 8.98 9.62
C GLU A 245 8.14 7.87 10.58
N ALA A 246 7.74 7.97 11.85
CA ALA A 246 8.13 7.06 12.92
C ALA A 246 7.08 5.98 13.22
N ASN A 247 6.34 5.55 12.21
CA ASN A 247 5.26 4.57 12.30
C ASN A 247 5.65 3.15 11.85
N GLY A 248 6.95 2.91 11.66
CA GLY A 248 7.49 1.59 11.38
C GLY A 248 7.40 0.63 12.56
N LEU A 249 7.33 -0.67 12.27
CA LEU A 249 7.52 -1.75 13.26
C LEU A 249 9.00 -1.94 13.62
N MET A 250 9.88 -1.45 12.76
CA MET A 250 11.32 -1.35 12.96
C MET A 250 11.77 0.10 12.74
N THR A 251 12.91 0.44 13.30
CA THR A 251 13.60 1.70 13.01
C THR A 251 14.16 1.71 11.58
N MET A 252 14.61 2.87 11.10
CA MET A 252 15.23 3.00 9.78
C MET A 252 16.50 2.14 9.64
N ASP A 253 17.23 1.89 10.72
CA ASP A 253 18.39 1.00 10.81
C ASP A 253 18.02 -0.46 11.17
N ARG A 254 16.76 -0.84 10.98
CA ARG A 254 16.19 -2.20 11.11
C ARG A 254 16.24 -2.80 12.52
N LYS A 255 16.28 -1.96 13.55
CA LYS A 255 16.07 -2.44 14.93
C LYS A 255 14.59 -2.57 15.22
N LEU A 256 14.20 -3.66 15.86
CA LEU A 256 12.82 -3.87 16.28
C LEU A 256 12.37 -2.78 17.26
N LYS A 257 11.23 -2.18 17.00
CA LYS A 257 10.57 -1.24 17.92
C LYS A 257 9.55 -1.94 18.81
N VAL A 258 9.08 -3.10 18.39
CA VAL A 258 7.98 -3.85 19.00
C VAL A 258 8.35 -5.33 19.17
N ASP A 259 7.66 -6.02 20.07
CA ASP A 259 7.78 -7.46 20.23
C ASP A 259 7.25 -8.21 18.99
N LEU A 260 8.13 -8.99 18.38
CA LEU A 260 7.87 -9.71 17.13
C LEU A 260 6.77 -10.75 17.28
N ASP A 261 6.76 -11.50 18.39
CA ASP A 261 5.81 -12.58 18.60
C ASP A 261 4.40 -12.04 18.84
N ARG A 262 4.29 -10.88 19.50
CA ARG A 262 3.00 -10.19 19.69
C ARG A 262 2.43 -9.71 18.36
N ILE A 263 3.25 -9.10 17.48
CA ILE A 263 2.81 -8.73 16.13
C ILE A 263 2.33 -9.95 15.37
N ARG A 264 3.12 -11.02 15.38
CA ARG A 264 2.79 -12.28 14.71
C ARG A 264 1.48 -12.89 15.19
N LEU A 265 1.20 -12.83 16.49
CA LEU A 265 -0.05 -13.34 17.07
C LEU A 265 -1.28 -12.54 16.61
N ILE A 266 -1.16 -11.22 16.48
CA ILE A 266 -2.24 -10.36 16.02
C ILE A 266 -2.51 -10.58 14.53
N ASN A 267 -1.48 -10.84 13.73
CA ASN A 267 -1.58 -11.06 12.29
C ASN A 267 -2.03 -12.47 11.90
N LYS A 268 -1.98 -13.44 12.81
CA LYS A 268 -2.46 -14.81 12.61
C LYS A 268 -3.96 -14.94 12.89
#